data_22c7b56707a2909870947aa57d7acd17
#
_entry.id   22c7b56707a2909870947aa57d7acd17
#
_cell.length_a   1.000
_cell.length_b   1.000
_cell.length_c   1.000
_cell.angle_alpha   90.00
_cell.angle_beta   90.00
_cell.angle_gamma   90.00
#
_symmetry.space_group_name_H-M   'P 1'
#
loop_
_entity.id
_entity.type
_entity.pdbx_description
1 polymer ?
#
loop_
_entity_poly.entity_id
_entity_poly.type
_entity_poly.pdbx_seq_one_letter_code
_entity_poly.pdbx_strand_id
1 'polypeptide(L)'
;MSAIDVKNLVKKFHGQTVLHGIDLEVEQGEVVAIIGPSGSGKTTLLRSINLLEQPEGGTIRVGEITIDTGKSISQQKGLIRRLRQHVGFVFQSFNLFPHRTVLENIIEGPVIVKGEPKEDATVRARELLAKVGLAGKETSYPRRLSGGQQQRVAIARALAMRPDVI
;
A
#
# COMPACT_ATOMS: atom_id res chain seq x y z
N MET A 1 7.01 2.49 19.67
CA MET A 1 6.95 1.15 19.02
C MET A 1 7.07 1.37 17.53
N SER A 2 7.98 0.67 16.90
CA SER A 2 8.25 0.79 15.48
C SER A 2 7.04 0.28 14.66
N ALA A 3 6.55 1.11 13.73
CA ALA A 3 5.45 0.78 12.84
C ALA A 3 5.91 -0.17 11.73
N ILE A 4 7.14 0.02 11.25
CA ILE A 4 7.82 -0.87 10.30
C ILE A 4 9.20 -1.22 10.85
N ASP A 5 9.58 -2.49 10.72
CA ASP A 5 10.94 -2.96 10.98
C ASP A 5 11.32 -3.96 9.88
N VAL A 6 12.29 -3.59 9.07
CA VAL A 6 12.85 -4.40 7.98
C VAL A 6 14.27 -4.74 8.33
N LYS A 7 14.65 -6.02 8.27
CA LYS A 7 16.00 -6.48 8.58
C LYS A 7 16.58 -7.33 7.49
N ASN A 8 17.80 -7.00 7.09
CA ASN A 8 18.62 -7.73 6.12
C ASN A 8 17.85 -8.08 4.84
N LEU A 9 17.08 -7.13 4.30
CA LEU A 9 16.22 -7.36 3.16
C LEU A 9 17.05 -7.50 1.88
N VAL A 10 16.93 -8.65 1.23
CA VAL A 10 17.66 -8.97 -0.01
C VAL A 10 16.66 -9.19 -1.14
N LYS A 11 16.86 -8.50 -2.27
CA LYS A 11 16.07 -8.70 -3.49
C LYS A 11 16.97 -8.82 -4.71
N LYS A 12 16.68 -9.84 -5.53
CA LYS A 12 17.39 -10.10 -6.79
C LYS A 12 16.41 -10.10 -7.96
N PHE A 13 16.89 -9.66 -9.13
CA PHE A 13 16.20 -9.79 -10.41
C PHE A 13 17.18 -10.40 -11.42
N HIS A 14 16.82 -11.51 -12.02
CA HIS A 14 17.65 -12.22 -13.02
C HIS A 14 19.11 -12.42 -12.55
N GLY A 15 19.30 -12.77 -11.29
CA GLY A 15 20.62 -12.99 -10.70
C GLY A 15 21.34 -11.74 -10.22
N GLN A 16 20.87 -10.54 -10.58
CA GLN A 16 21.44 -9.29 -10.10
C GLN A 16 20.78 -8.85 -8.79
N THR A 17 21.57 -8.62 -7.75
CA THR A 17 21.09 -8.11 -6.47
C THR A 17 20.76 -6.62 -6.59
N VAL A 18 19.57 -6.23 -6.19
CA VAL A 18 19.09 -4.83 -6.17
C VAL A 18 18.97 -4.29 -4.75
N LEU A 19 18.55 -5.14 -3.80
CA LEU A 19 18.58 -4.81 -2.38
C LEU A 19 19.64 -5.69 -1.71
N HIS A 20 20.63 -5.07 -1.09
CA HIS A 20 21.83 -5.70 -0.55
C HIS A 20 21.79 -5.75 0.98
N GLY A 21 20.78 -6.41 1.57
CA GLY A 21 20.66 -6.49 3.01
C GLY A 21 20.25 -5.16 3.63
N ILE A 22 19.09 -4.63 3.22
CA ILE A 22 18.58 -3.33 3.68
C ILE A 22 17.93 -3.50 5.04
N ASP A 23 18.32 -2.63 5.98
CA ASP A 23 17.66 -2.40 7.25
C ASP A 23 16.89 -1.07 7.20
N LEU A 24 15.66 -1.06 7.70
CA LEU A 24 14.82 0.13 7.79
C LEU A 24 13.92 0.01 9.01
N GLU A 25 13.96 0.99 9.87
CA GLU A 25 13.04 1.14 10.99
C GLU A 25 12.27 2.45 10.84
N VAL A 26 10.96 2.40 11.08
CA VAL A 26 10.06 3.56 11.02
C VAL A 26 9.19 3.55 12.27
N GLU A 27 9.24 4.62 13.05
CA GLU A 27 8.43 4.80 14.24
C GLU A 27 7.00 5.22 13.90
N GLN A 28 6.09 5.00 14.83
CA GLN A 28 4.70 5.41 14.66
C GLN A 28 4.59 6.95 14.56
N GLY A 29 3.91 7.43 13.52
CA GLY A 29 3.75 8.87 13.23
C GLY A 29 4.93 9.50 12.49
N GLU A 30 5.98 8.73 12.22
CA GLU A 30 7.13 9.20 11.44
C GLU A 30 6.80 9.24 9.95
N VAL A 31 7.41 10.20 9.24
CA VAL A 31 7.38 10.28 7.77
C VAL A 31 8.81 10.10 7.25
N VAL A 32 9.02 9.05 6.48
CA VAL A 32 10.32 8.73 5.88
C VAL A 32 10.31 8.99 4.39
N ALA A 33 11.27 9.78 3.91
CA ALA A 33 11.50 10.02 2.48
C ALA A 33 12.69 9.21 1.99
N ILE A 34 12.48 8.33 1.01
CA ILE A 34 13.53 7.55 0.34
C ILE A 34 13.95 8.28 -0.92
N ILE A 35 15.18 8.80 -0.94
CA ILE A 35 15.75 9.56 -2.05
C ILE A 35 16.92 8.81 -2.71
N GLY A 36 17.17 9.09 -3.97
CA GLY A 36 18.26 8.48 -4.73
C GLY A 36 18.00 8.50 -6.24
N PRO A 37 19.00 8.17 -7.07
CA PRO A 37 18.86 8.16 -8.52
C PRO A 37 17.84 7.11 -9.02
N SER A 38 17.42 7.24 -10.29
CA SER A 38 16.60 6.22 -10.93
C SER A 38 17.35 4.88 -10.95
N GLY A 39 16.63 3.78 -10.71
CA GLY A 39 17.23 2.44 -10.67
C GLY A 39 17.91 2.06 -9.34
N SER A 40 17.97 2.93 -8.33
CA SER A 40 18.62 2.62 -7.04
C SER A 40 17.82 1.67 -6.11
N GLY A 41 16.68 1.11 -6.56
CA GLY A 41 15.93 0.14 -5.78
C GLY A 41 14.83 0.71 -4.88
N LYS A 42 14.57 2.03 -4.86
CA LYS A 42 13.53 2.66 -4.00
C LYS A 42 12.15 2.03 -4.16
N THR A 43 11.69 1.90 -5.39
CA THR A 43 10.39 1.27 -5.70
C THR A 43 10.41 -0.22 -5.35
N THR A 44 11.54 -0.89 -5.53
CA THR A 44 11.71 -2.30 -5.15
C THR A 44 11.59 -2.46 -3.65
N LEU A 45 12.22 -1.58 -2.85
CA LEU A 45 12.10 -1.60 -1.39
C LEU A 45 10.65 -1.42 -0.94
N LEU A 46 9.96 -0.37 -1.43
CA LEU A 46 8.56 -0.12 -1.08
C LEU A 46 7.64 -1.29 -1.47
N ARG A 47 7.84 -1.87 -2.66
CA ARG A 47 7.06 -3.03 -3.11
C ARG A 47 7.38 -4.29 -2.31
N SER A 48 8.60 -4.44 -1.85
CA SER A 48 9.02 -5.55 -1.00
C SER A 48 8.38 -5.48 0.39
N ILE A 49 8.27 -4.28 0.98
CA ILE A 49 7.61 -4.09 2.29
C ILE A 49 6.15 -4.56 2.24
N ASN A 50 5.44 -4.31 1.14
CA ASN A 50 4.07 -4.78 0.95
C ASN A 50 4.00 -6.16 0.23
N LEU A 51 5.14 -6.83 0.02
CA LEU A 51 5.25 -8.13 -0.65
C LEU A 51 4.59 -8.17 -2.05
N LEU A 52 4.53 -7.02 -2.74
CA LEU A 52 4.23 -6.95 -4.16
C LEU A 52 5.41 -7.46 -5.00
N GLU A 53 6.63 -7.27 -4.49
CA GLU A 53 7.85 -7.94 -4.91
C GLU A 53 8.28 -8.86 -3.78
N GLN A 54 8.56 -10.13 -4.09
CA GLN A 54 9.01 -11.08 -3.08
C GLN A 54 10.53 -10.98 -2.90
N PRO A 55 11.03 -10.59 -1.72
CA PRO A 55 12.44 -10.68 -1.39
C PRO A 55 12.90 -12.13 -1.25
N GLU A 56 14.19 -12.38 -1.46
CA GLU A 56 14.83 -13.68 -1.29
C GLU A 56 15.40 -13.89 0.12
N GLY A 57 15.48 -12.83 0.94
CA GLY A 57 16.00 -12.94 2.30
C GLY A 57 15.66 -11.73 3.16
N GLY A 58 15.71 -11.91 4.47
CA GLY A 58 15.41 -10.91 5.47
C GLY A 58 14.05 -11.08 6.14
N THR A 59 13.68 -10.14 6.98
CA THR A 59 12.39 -10.10 7.68
C THR A 59 11.72 -8.75 7.49
N ILE A 60 10.40 -8.78 7.42
CA ILE A 60 9.56 -7.56 7.34
C ILE A 60 8.54 -7.65 8.46
N ARG A 61 8.52 -6.66 9.35
CA ARG A 61 7.51 -6.53 10.39
C ARG A 61 6.72 -5.24 10.19
N VAL A 62 5.41 -5.34 10.25
CA VAL A 62 4.47 -4.21 10.26
C VAL A 62 3.53 -4.43 11.45
N GLY A 63 3.58 -3.53 12.42
CA GLY A 63 2.89 -3.72 13.68
C GLY A 63 3.32 -5.04 14.35
N GLU A 64 2.34 -5.92 14.58
CA GLU A 64 2.57 -7.25 15.18
C GLU A 64 2.81 -8.37 14.14
N ILE A 65 2.72 -8.07 12.85
CA ILE A 65 2.83 -9.07 11.78
C ILE A 65 4.27 -9.12 11.29
N THR A 66 4.91 -10.28 11.44
CA THR A 66 6.27 -10.54 10.93
C THR A 66 6.24 -11.57 9.82
N ILE A 67 6.89 -11.24 8.70
CA ILE A 67 7.09 -12.12 7.54
C ILE A 67 8.57 -12.44 7.43
N ASP A 68 8.89 -13.71 7.39
CA ASP A 68 10.21 -14.23 7.06
C ASP A 68 10.27 -14.47 5.55
N THR A 69 11.01 -13.64 4.82
CA THR A 69 11.05 -13.69 3.36
C THR A 69 11.84 -14.88 2.82
N GLY A 70 12.64 -15.54 3.65
CA GLY A 70 13.32 -16.80 3.32
C GLY A 70 12.38 -18.02 3.30
N LYS A 71 11.17 -17.90 3.88
CA LYS A 71 10.18 -18.96 3.87
C LYS A 71 9.25 -18.87 2.65
N SER A 72 8.69 -20.03 2.27
CA SER A 72 7.73 -20.08 1.16
C SER A 72 6.50 -19.19 1.40
N ILE A 73 6.10 -18.43 0.37
CA ILE A 73 4.86 -17.64 0.37
C ILE A 73 3.64 -18.52 0.70
N SER A 74 3.62 -19.76 0.20
CA SER A 74 2.49 -20.68 0.41
C SER A 74 2.23 -20.94 1.90
N GLN A 75 3.28 -20.98 2.71
CA GLN A 75 3.21 -21.19 4.16
C GLN A 75 2.77 -19.95 4.93
N GLN A 76 2.89 -18.75 4.33
CA GLN A 76 2.64 -17.47 4.98
C GLN A 76 1.48 -16.67 4.35
N LYS A 77 0.69 -17.28 3.45
CA LYS A 77 -0.40 -16.59 2.71
C LYS A 77 -1.34 -15.81 3.63
N GLY A 78 -1.72 -16.37 4.75
CA GLY A 78 -2.61 -15.73 5.72
C GLY A 78 -1.98 -14.48 6.36
N LEU A 79 -0.70 -14.58 6.76
CA LEU A 79 0.05 -13.46 7.33
C LEU A 79 0.25 -12.35 6.30
N ILE A 80 0.62 -12.69 5.06
CA ILE A 80 0.80 -11.74 3.96
C ILE A 80 -0.50 -11.00 3.66
N ARG A 81 -1.64 -11.72 3.63
CA ARG A 81 -2.95 -11.09 3.43
C ARG A 81 -3.27 -10.10 4.55
N ARG A 82 -2.99 -10.46 5.80
CA ARG A 82 -3.17 -9.58 6.95
C ARG A 82 -2.25 -8.36 6.85
N LEU A 83 -0.95 -8.55 6.58
CA LEU A 83 0.02 -7.46 6.44
C LEU A 83 -0.47 -6.43 5.41
N ARG A 84 -0.93 -6.87 4.23
CA ARG A 84 -1.45 -5.99 3.18
C ARG A 84 -2.69 -5.19 3.57
N GLN A 85 -3.44 -5.61 4.58
CA GLN A 85 -4.57 -4.85 5.11
C GLN A 85 -4.12 -3.73 6.05
N HIS A 86 -2.91 -3.84 6.62
CA HIS A 86 -2.30 -2.86 7.51
C HIS A 86 -1.39 -1.86 6.77
N VAL A 87 -1.07 -2.14 5.50
CA VAL A 87 -0.23 -1.26 4.67
C VAL A 87 -1.06 -0.67 3.54
N GLY A 88 -1.28 0.63 3.57
CA GLY A 88 -1.82 1.39 2.43
C GLY A 88 -0.74 1.57 1.38
N PHE A 89 -1.05 1.31 0.11
CA PHE A 89 -0.10 1.46 -0.98
C PHE A 89 -0.67 2.32 -2.09
N VAL A 90 0.02 3.40 -2.43
CA VAL A 90 -0.33 4.30 -3.53
C VAL A 90 0.64 4.06 -4.68
N PHE A 91 0.14 3.58 -5.81
CA PHE A 91 0.95 3.32 -7.00
C PHE A 91 1.30 4.61 -7.74
N GLN A 92 2.46 4.65 -8.38
CA GLN A 92 2.89 5.77 -9.20
C GLN A 92 1.91 6.04 -10.37
N SER A 93 1.32 5.00 -10.95
CA SER A 93 0.30 5.09 -12.02
C SER A 93 -1.13 5.08 -11.48
N PHE A 94 -1.30 5.34 -10.16
CA PHE A 94 -2.56 5.38 -9.41
C PHE A 94 -3.36 4.06 -9.42
N ASN A 95 -3.34 3.29 -10.49
CA ASN A 95 -3.99 1.98 -10.68
C ASN A 95 -5.46 1.97 -10.22
N LEU A 96 -6.20 3.02 -10.58
CA LEU A 96 -7.63 3.07 -10.36
C LEU A 96 -8.35 2.11 -11.32
N PHE A 97 -9.42 1.48 -10.84
CA PHE A 97 -10.28 0.63 -11.66
C PHE A 97 -11.04 1.51 -12.66
N PRO A 98 -10.75 1.42 -13.98
CA PRO A 98 -11.29 2.36 -14.96
C PRO A 98 -12.79 2.21 -15.19
N HIS A 99 -13.35 1.03 -14.90
CA HIS A 99 -14.75 0.68 -15.02
C HIS A 99 -15.59 0.96 -13.76
N ARG A 100 -14.94 1.47 -12.70
CA ARG A 100 -15.56 1.83 -11.43
C ARG A 100 -15.55 3.34 -11.24
N THR A 101 -16.58 3.86 -10.59
CA THR A 101 -16.62 5.26 -10.17
C THR A 101 -15.56 5.55 -9.10
N VAL A 102 -15.37 6.83 -8.77
CA VAL A 102 -14.48 7.27 -7.67
C VAL A 102 -14.90 6.63 -6.35
N LEU A 103 -16.19 6.69 -6.02
CA LEU A 103 -16.70 6.10 -4.79
C LEU A 103 -16.45 4.58 -4.75
N GLU A 104 -16.78 3.88 -5.82
CA GLU A 104 -16.58 2.43 -5.92
C GLU A 104 -15.10 2.04 -5.81
N ASN A 105 -14.18 2.83 -6.39
CA ASN A 105 -12.74 2.63 -6.23
C ASN A 105 -12.31 2.67 -4.76
N ILE A 106 -12.89 3.58 -3.97
CA ILE A 106 -12.50 3.79 -2.57
C ILE A 106 -13.09 2.71 -1.67
N ILE A 107 -14.37 2.32 -1.88
CA ILE A 107 -15.05 1.37 -0.99
C ILE A 107 -14.75 -0.10 -1.31
N GLU A 108 -14.16 -0.42 -2.46
CA GLU A 108 -13.88 -1.80 -2.89
C GLU A 108 -13.11 -2.60 -1.84
N GLY A 109 -12.00 -2.04 -1.36
CA GLY A 109 -11.17 -2.71 -0.35
C GLY A 109 -11.92 -2.95 0.97
N PRO A 110 -12.48 -1.92 1.60
CA PRO A 110 -13.29 -2.06 2.81
C PRO A 110 -14.40 -3.11 2.69
N VAL A 111 -15.18 -3.05 1.63
CA VAL A 111 -16.35 -3.94 1.45
C VAL A 111 -15.93 -5.38 1.10
N ILE A 112 -15.06 -5.54 0.09
CA ILE A 112 -14.74 -6.86 -0.46
C ILE A 112 -13.65 -7.58 0.36
N VAL A 113 -12.65 -6.85 0.87
CA VAL A 113 -11.52 -7.47 1.58
C VAL A 113 -11.77 -7.57 3.08
N LYS A 114 -12.34 -6.51 3.69
CA LYS A 114 -12.62 -6.48 5.13
C LYS A 114 -14.03 -6.93 5.48
N GLY A 115 -14.95 -7.03 4.50
CA GLY A 115 -16.34 -7.41 4.72
C GLY A 115 -17.16 -6.34 5.46
N GLU A 116 -16.73 -5.07 5.38
CA GLU A 116 -17.43 -3.97 6.04
C GLU A 116 -18.79 -3.70 5.37
N PRO A 117 -19.81 -3.25 6.13
CA PRO A 117 -21.06 -2.77 5.55
C PRO A 117 -20.81 -1.66 4.52
N LYS A 118 -21.49 -1.76 3.38
CA LYS A 118 -21.32 -0.81 2.27
C LYS A 118 -21.66 0.63 2.68
N GLU A 119 -22.65 0.78 3.54
CA GLU A 119 -23.10 2.07 4.07
C GLU A 119 -21.99 2.76 4.85
N ASP A 120 -21.33 2.06 5.77
CA ASP A 120 -20.25 2.59 6.60
C ASP A 120 -19.02 2.93 5.74
N ALA A 121 -18.67 2.06 4.80
CA ALA A 121 -17.59 2.30 3.84
C ALA A 121 -17.89 3.53 2.97
N THR A 122 -19.15 3.74 2.57
CA THR A 122 -19.59 4.88 1.77
C THR A 122 -19.48 6.19 2.54
N VAL A 123 -19.92 6.22 3.79
CA VAL A 123 -19.80 7.41 4.65
C VAL A 123 -18.33 7.81 4.77
N ARG A 124 -17.47 6.87 5.14
CA ARG A 124 -16.02 7.10 5.26
C ARG A 124 -15.39 7.56 3.94
N ALA A 125 -15.79 6.97 2.82
CA ALA A 125 -15.27 7.36 1.51
C ALA A 125 -15.61 8.81 1.15
N ARG A 126 -16.82 9.30 1.47
CA ARG A 126 -17.22 10.70 1.28
C ARG A 126 -16.41 11.65 2.16
N GLU A 127 -16.18 11.30 3.42
CA GLU A 127 -15.33 12.07 4.32
C GLU A 127 -13.89 12.17 3.77
N LEU A 128 -13.33 11.07 3.29
CA LEU A 128 -11.99 11.06 2.68
C LEU A 128 -11.95 11.89 1.40
N LEU A 129 -12.98 11.81 0.55
CA LEU A 129 -13.09 12.64 -0.64
C LEU A 129 -13.13 14.12 -0.31
N ALA A 130 -13.86 14.51 0.73
CA ALA A 130 -13.89 15.89 1.21
C ALA A 130 -12.49 16.33 1.70
N LYS A 131 -11.79 15.50 2.48
CA LYS A 131 -10.43 15.77 2.98
C LYS A 131 -9.42 15.98 1.85
N VAL A 132 -9.54 15.24 0.73
CA VAL A 132 -8.64 15.39 -0.42
C VAL A 132 -9.16 16.42 -1.45
N GLY A 133 -10.21 17.18 -1.14
CA GLY A 133 -10.76 18.24 -1.99
C GLY A 133 -11.46 17.72 -3.25
N LEU A 134 -12.14 16.58 -3.16
CA LEU A 134 -12.86 15.93 -4.26
C LEU A 134 -14.33 15.65 -3.92
N ALA A 135 -14.92 16.38 -2.98
CA ALA A 135 -16.36 16.34 -2.72
C ALA A 135 -17.15 16.61 -4.01
N GLY A 136 -18.21 15.84 -4.25
CA GLY A 136 -19.03 15.93 -5.47
C GLY A 136 -18.45 15.18 -6.68
N LYS A 137 -17.36 14.43 -6.52
CA LYS A 137 -16.76 13.60 -7.58
C LYS A 137 -17.07 12.09 -7.44
N GLU A 138 -17.95 11.71 -6.54
CA GLU A 138 -18.27 10.33 -6.16
C GLU A 138 -18.68 9.46 -7.36
N THR A 139 -19.46 10.01 -8.26
CA THR A 139 -20.00 9.32 -9.45
C THR A 139 -19.12 9.47 -10.69
N SER A 140 -18.04 10.25 -10.61
CA SER A 140 -17.10 10.40 -11.72
C SER A 140 -16.30 9.13 -11.97
N TYR A 141 -15.91 8.88 -13.22
CA TYR A 141 -15.00 7.80 -13.59
C TYR A 141 -13.56 8.32 -13.69
N PRO A 142 -12.52 7.47 -13.44
CA PRO A 142 -11.11 7.88 -13.50
C PRO A 142 -10.73 8.65 -14.75
N ARG A 143 -11.24 8.26 -15.93
CA ARG A 143 -10.97 8.93 -17.22
C ARG A 143 -11.41 10.38 -17.31
N ARG A 144 -12.31 10.81 -16.40
CA ARG A 144 -12.81 12.21 -16.33
C ARG A 144 -12.04 13.06 -15.31
N LEU A 145 -11.02 12.51 -14.70
CA LEU A 145 -10.21 13.15 -13.66
C LEU A 145 -8.84 13.54 -14.23
N SER A 146 -8.32 14.68 -13.79
CA SER A 146 -6.91 15.01 -14.00
C SER A 146 -5.98 14.04 -13.27
N GLY A 147 -4.70 13.95 -13.65
CA GLY A 147 -3.73 13.09 -12.96
C GLY A 147 -3.64 13.38 -11.47
N GLY A 148 -3.61 14.64 -11.07
CA GLY A 148 -3.61 15.02 -9.66
C GLY A 148 -4.90 14.65 -8.92
N GLN A 149 -6.06 14.66 -9.60
CA GLN A 149 -7.31 14.17 -9.02
C GLN A 149 -7.28 12.64 -8.86
N GLN A 150 -6.78 11.92 -9.86
CA GLN A 150 -6.61 10.46 -9.78
C GLN A 150 -5.68 10.06 -8.65
N GLN A 151 -4.58 10.79 -8.46
CA GLN A 151 -3.66 10.57 -7.34
C GLN A 151 -4.36 10.73 -5.99
N ARG A 152 -5.16 11.80 -5.83
CA ARG A 152 -5.91 12.04 -4.60
C ARG A 152 -6.98 10.97 -4.34
N VAL A 153 -7.62 10.43 -5.38
CA VAL A 153 -8.51 9.26 -5.26
C VAL A 153 -7.74 8.02 -4.82
N ALA A 154 -6.54 7.78 -5.37
CA ALA A 154 -5.71 6.64 -4.98
C ALA A 154 -5.25 6.74 -3.51
N ILE A 155 -4.94 7.95 -3.03
CA ILE A 155 -4.65 8.20 -1.61
C ILE A 155 -5.89 7.93 -0.74
N ALA A 156 -7.06 8.46 -1.10
CA ALA A 156 -8.31 8.20 -0.39
C ALA A 156 -8.65 6.70 -0.35
N ARG A 157 -8.42 5.96 -1.44
CA ARG A 157 -8.59 4.50 -1.50
C ARG A 157 -7.67 3.78 -0.53
N ALA A 158 -6.40 4.17 -0.45
CA ALA A 158 -5.46 3.57 0.49
C ALA A 158 -5.87 3.84 1.95
N LEU A 159 -6.25 5.09 2.27
CA LEU A 159 -6.70 5.50 3.61
C LEU A 159 -8.03 4.85 4.02
N ALA A 160 -8.91 4.51 3.06
CA ALA A 160 -10.20 3.87 3.35
C ALA A 160 -10.04 2.52 4.05
N MET A 161 -8.92 1.83 3.83
CA MET A 161 -8.58 0.58 4.51
C MET A 161 -8.17 0.79 5.98
N ARG A 162 -8.05 2.02 6.48
CA ARG A 162 -7.53 2.34 7.83
C ARG A 162 -6.20 1.62 8.08
N PRO A 163 -5.19 1.83 7.24
CA PRO A 163 -3.89 1.19 7.40
C PRO A 163 -3.11 1.79 8.56
N ASP A 164 -2.20 1.02 9.16
CA ASP A 164 -1.27 1.50 10.18
C ASP A 164 -0.11 2.29 9.55
N VAL A 165 0.18 1.99 8.28
CA VAL A 165 1.24 2.60 7.47
C VAL A 165 0.72 2.89 6.06
N ILE A 166 1.14 4.02 5.48
CA ILE A 166 0.84 4.38 4.09
C ILE A 166 2.13 4.83 3.38
#